data_65d7858bc8b8f893e11deea9d2d5bc97
#
_entry.id   65d7858bc8b8f893e11deea9d2d5bc97
#
_cell.length_a   1.000
_cell.length_b   1.000
_cell.length_c   1.000
_cell.angle_alpha   90.00
_cell.angle_beta   90.00
_cell.angle_gamma   90.00
#
_symmetry.space_group_name_H-M   'P 1'
#
loop_
_entity.id
_entity.type
_entity.pdbx_description
1 polymer ?
#
loop_
_entity_poly.entity_id
_entity_poly.type
_entity_poly.pdbx_seq_one_letter_code
_entity_poly.pdbx_strand_id
1 'polypeptide(L)'
;MQNAPLGHMQFNVDADNLPFYRDLLTFLEWRLLGEWPGMIGLESESGQSLWFSGQVKDVSNDYDGPGLNHLAFAAASIADVDEAVHWLQAHDVDTLFETPRHRPDFSGDAQSTYYQVMFETPDRILMEIVYIGPK
;
A
#
# COMPACT_ATOMS: atom_id res chain seq x y z
N MET A 1 -15.22 -24.47 -2.23
CA MET A 1 -14.22 -23.40 -2.20
C MET A 1 -13.70 -23.24 -0.78
N GLN A 2 -12.41 -23.15 -0.58
CA GLN A 2 -11.80 -23.17 0.76
C GLN A 2 -11.32 -21.76 1.12
N ASN A 3 -12.25 -20.94 1.63
CA ASN A 3 -11.95 -19.56 2.06
C ASN A 3 -11.26 -18.70 0.99
N ALA A 4 -11.51 -18.98 -0.27
CA ALA A 4 -10.99 -18.29 -1.44
C ALA A 4 -10.08 -17.09 -1.11
N PRO A 5 -8.77 -17.28 -0.90
CA PRO A 5 -7.88 -16.17 -0.59
C PRO A 5 -7.83 -15.14 -1.73
N LEU A 6 -7.43 -13.94 -1.41
CA LEU A 6 -7.26 -12.91 -2.42
C LEU A 6 -6.20 -13.37 -3.43
N GLY A 7 -6.54 -13.40 -4.71
CA GLY A 7 -5.60 -13.81 -5.77
C GLY A 7 -4.75 -12.65 -6.24
N HIS A 8 -5.39 -11.68 -6.87
CA HIS A 8 -4.70 -10.49 -7.36
C HIS A 8 -5.63 -9.30 -7.44
N MET A 9 -5.03 -8.12 -7.56
CA MET A 9 -5.74 -6.87 -7.82
C MET A 9 -5.03 -6.12 -8.95
N GLN A 10 -5.80 -5.37 -9.72
CA GLN A 10 -5.25 -4.50 -10.75
C GLN A 10 -5.68 -3.06 -10.49
N PHE A 11 -4.71 -2.16 -10.59
CA PHE A 11 -4.91 -0.71 -10.49
C PHE A 11 -4.63 -0.07 -11.82
N ASN A 12 -5.50 0.83 -12.24
CA ASN A 12 -5.24 1.70 -13.38
C ASN A 12 -4.58 2.98 -12.86
N VAL A 13 -3.43 3.30 -13.41
CA VAL A 13 -2.60 4.43 -12.96
C VAL A 13 -2.07 5.19 -14.18
N ASP A 14 -1.58 6.40 -13.95
CA ASP A 14 -0.83 7.10 -14.99
C ASP A 14 0.46 6.31 -15.29
N ALA A 15 0.73 6.09 -16.58
CA ALA A 15 1.92 5.32 -17.01
C ALA A 15 3.22 5.93 -16.48
N ASP A 16 3.28 7.27 -16.35
CA ASP A 16 4.46 7.95 -15.82
C ASP A 16 4.71 7.65 -14.35
N ASN A 17 3.70 7.16 -13.63
CA ASN A 17 3.80 6.82 -12.22
C ASN A 17 4.13 5.34 -11.96
N LEU A 18 4.24 4.50 -12.98
CA LEU A 18 4.57 3.07 -12.81
C LEU A 18 5.85 2.86 -11.99
N PRO A 19 6.93 3.66 -12.19
CA PRO A 19 8.14 3.51 -11.36
C PRO A 19 7.89 3.70 -9.86
N PHE A 20 6.95 4.57 -9.47
CA PHE A 20 6.62 4.75 -8.06
C PHE A 20 6.13 3.44 -7.43
N TYR A 21 5.22 2.74 -8.10
CA TYR A 21 4.65 1.48 -7.59
C TYR A 21 5.68 0.38 -7.57
N ARG A 22 6.50 0.27 -8.61
CA ARG A 22 7.61 -0.67 -8.63
C ARG A 22 8.53 -0.45 -7.43
N ASP A 23 8.94 0.79 -7.19
CA ASP A 23 9.89 1.12 -6.14
C ASP A 23 9.28 0.95 -4.75
N LEU A 24 8.02 1.34 -4.56
CA LEU A 24 7.30 1.14 -3.30
C LEU A 24 7.19 -0.35 -2.96
N LEU A 25 6.70 -1.15 -3.88
CA LEU A 25 6.46 -2.56 -3.62
C LEU A 25 7.77 -3.34 -3.47
N THR A 26 8.81 -3.00 -4.23
CA THR A 26 10.14 -3.60 -4.01
C THR A 26 10.72 -3.21 -2.65
N PHE A 27 10.51 -1.99 -2.20
CA PHE A 27 10.86 -1.59 -0.84
C PHE A 27 10.12 -2.44 0.19
N LEU A 28 8.84 -2.74 -0.05
CA LEU A 28 8.01 -3.62 0.80
C LEU A 28 8.34 -5.11 0.61
N GLU A 29 9.39 -5.42 -0.14
CA GLU A 29 9.91 -6.77 -0.39
C GLU A 29 8.98 -7.66 -1.23
N TRP A 30 8.10 -7.03 -2.03
CA TRP A 30 7.36 -7.75 -3.07
C TRP A 30 8.30 -8.03 -4.24
N ARG A 31 8.13 -9.19 -4.86
CA ARG A 31 8.97 -9.62 -5.97
C ARG A 31 8.39 -9.12 -7.30
N LEU A 32 9.22 -8.47 -8.11
CA LEU A 32 8.82 -8.04 -9.44
C LEU A 32 8.62 -9.27 -10.34
N LEU A 33 7.41 -9.46 -10.84
CA LEU A 33 7.10 -10.51 -11.80
C LEU A 33 7.53 -10.13 -13.21
N GLY A 34 7.38 -8.87 -13.58
CA GLY A 34 7.78 -8.36 -14.86
C GLY A 34 7.42 -6.90 -15.05
N GLU A 35 8.07 -6.31 -16.05
CA GLU A 35 7.78 -4.97 -16.54
C GLU A 35 7.61 -5.04 -18.04
N TRP A 36 6.49 -4.49 -18.51
CA TRP A 36 6.18 -4.38 -19.92
C TRP A 36 5.84 -2.92 -20.22
N PRO A 37 5.83 -2.50 -21.50
CA PRO A 37 5.33 -1.17 -21.81
C PRO A 37 3.92 -0.97 -21.25
N GLY A 38 3.78 -0.02 -20.30
CA GLY A 38 2.50 0.33 -19.69
C GLY A 38 1.94 -0.65 -18.66
N MET A 39 2.73 -1.63 -18.18
CA MET A 39 2.23 -2.60 -17.20
C MET A 39 3.37 -3.13 -16.33
N ILE A 40 3.11 -3.25 -15.02
CA ILE A 40 4.01 -3.97 -14.11
C ILE A 40 3.19 -4.91 -13.22
N GLY A 41 3.82 -6.00 -12.79
CA GLY A 41 3.23 -6.94 -11.84
C GLY A 41 4.22 -7.31 -10.76
N LEU A 42 3.74 -7.38 -9.52
CA LEU A 42 4.55 -7.77 -8.36
C LEU A 42 3.78 -8.78 -7.51
N GLU A 43 4.51 -9.63 -6.83
CA GLU A 43 3.94 -10.75 -6.07
C GLU A 43 4.49 -10.77 -4.65
N SER A 44 3.62 -11.03 -3.69
CA SER A 44 4.01 -11.26 -2.30
C SER A 44 4.54 -12.68 -2.11
N GLU A 45 5.21 -12.92 -0.99
CA GLU A 45 5.71 -14.26 -0.64
C GLU A 45 4.59 -15.30 -0.56
N SER A 46 3.38 -14.88 -0.16
CA SER A 46 2.23 -15.78 -0.06
C SER A 46 1.46 -15.97 -1.36
N GLY A 47 1.92 -15.34 -2.46
CA GLY A 47 1.38 -15.59 -3.78
C GLY A 47 0.30 -14.63 -4.27
N GLN A 48 -0.10 -13.62 -3.47
CA GLN A 48 -0.97 -12.56 -3.98
C GLN A 48 -0.17 -11.66 -4.91
N SER A 49 -0.80 -11.16 -5.96
CA SER A 49 -0.13 -10.24 -6.87
C SER A 49 -0.91 -8.94 -7.04
N LEU A 50 -0.15 -7.87 -7.28
CA LEU A 50 -0.68 -6.56 -7.62
C LEU A 50 -0.17 -6.17 -9.00
N TRP A 51 -1.08 -5.66 -9.80
CA TRP A 51 -0.82 -5.26 -11.17
C TRP A 51 -1.16 -3.80 -11.36
N PHE A 52 -0.32 -3.08 -12.06
CA PHE A 52 -0.53 -1.65 -12.33
C PHE A 52 -0.49 -1.45 -13.84
N SER A 53 -1.58 -0.92 -14.39
CA SER A 53 -1.73 -0.66 -15.81
C SER A 53 -1.76 0.84 -16.07
N GLY A 54 -0.95 1.30 -17.01
CA GLY A 54 -0.88 2.70 -17.39
C GLY A 54 -1.96 3.15 -18.37
N GLN A 55 -2.95 2.31 -18.65
CA GLN A 55 -4.06 2.66 -19.53
C GLN A 55 -5.23 3.19 -18.70
N VAL A 56 -5.25 4.48 -18.45
CA VAL A 56 -6.20 5.10 -17.54
C VAL A 56 -6.88 6.29 -18.22
N LYS A 57 -8.15 6.52 -17.89
CA LYS A 57 -8.85 7.74 -18.27
C LYS A 57 -8.29 8.91 -17.47
N ASP A 58 -8.30 10.10 -18.05
CA ASP A 58 -7.85 11.32 -17.39
C ASP A 58 -8.94 11.81 -16.42
N VAL A 59 -9.12 11.08 -15.33
CA VAL A 59 -10.02 11.42 -14.21
C VAL A 59 -9.32 11.10 -12.91
N SER A 60 -9.59 11.89 -11.86
CA SER A 60 -9.03 11.65 -10.54
C SER A 60 -9.72 10.48 -9.85
N ASN A 61 -8.95 9.68 -9.11
CA ASN A 61 -9.51 8.68 -8.21
C ASN A 61 -10.13 9.36 -7.00
N ASP A 62 -11.34 8.95 -6.65
CA ASP A 62 -12.04 9.44 -5.45
C ASP A 62 -12.30 8.26 -4.51
N TYR A 63 -11.41 8.09 -3.52
CA TYR A 63 -11.54 6.99 -2.55
C TYR A 63 -12.58 7.25 -1.48
N ASP A 64 -13.19 8.43 -1.46
CA ASP A 64 -14.35 8.71 -0.62
C ASP A 64 -15.66 8.32 -1.30
N GLY A 65 -15.62 8.06 -2.60
CA GLY A 65 -16.76 7.56 -3.36
C GLY A 65 -16.89 6.04 -3.27
N PRO A 66 -17.86 5.46 -3.98
CA PRO A 66 -18.04 4.01 -4.00
C PRO A 66 -16.82 3.29 -4.57
N GLY A 67 -16.46 2.16 -3.99
CA GLY A 67 -15.35 1.33 -4.41
C GLY A 67 -14.31 1.19 -3.31
N LEU A 68 -13.06 1.00 -3.70
CA LEU A 68 -11.97 0.84 -2.75
C LEU A 68 -11.71 2.15 -2.02
N ASN A 69 -11.74 2.12 -0.67
CA ASN A 69 -11.29 3.25 0.13
C ASN A 69 -9.77 3.28 0.23
N HIS A 70 -9.16 2.19 0.69
CA HIS A 70 -7.70 2.11 0.79
C HIS A 70 -7.20 0.67 0.76
N LEU A 71 -5.91 0.53 0.47
CA LEU A 71 -5.18 -0.73 0.47
C LEU A 71 -4.17 -0.69 1.60
N ALA A 72 -4.16 -1.71 2.47
CA ALA A 72 -3.24 -1.80 3.59
C ALA A 72 -2.23 -2.94 3.38
N PHE A 73 -0.96 -2.65 3.66
CA PHE A 73 0.11 -3.64 3.72
C PHE A 73 0.44 -3.91 5.19
N ALA A 74 0.58 -5.17 5.56
CA ALA A 74 0.91 -5.58 6.91
C ALA A 74 2.42 -5.52 7.13
N ALA A 75 2.85 -4.73 8.12
CA ALA A 75 4.24 -4.66 8.55
C ALA A 75 4.48 -5.67 9.68
N ALA A 76 5.72 -6.13 9.83
CA ALA A 76 6.08 -7.10 10.85
C ALA A 76 6.38 -6.46 12.21
N SER A 77 6.63 -5.15 12.25
CA SER A 77 7.00 -4.44 13.47
C SER A 77 6.67 -2.95 13.37
N ILE A 78 6.69 -2.28 14.53
CA ILE A 78 6.61 -0.81 14.60
C ILE A 78 7.79 -0.19 13.82
N ALA A 79 8.98 -0.77 13.98
CA ALA A 79 10.19 -0.27 13.28
C ALA A 79 10.02 -0.31 11.76
N ASP A 80 9.35 -1.31 11.23
CA ASP A 80 9.11 -1.41 9.79
C ASP A 80 8.18 -0.29 9.29
N VAL A 81 7.18 0.08 10.10
CA VAL A 81 6.30 1.22 9.76
C VAL A 81 7.11 2.52 9.77
N ASP A 82 7.98 2.72 10.78
CA ASP A 82 8.84 3.90 10.83
C ASP A 82 9.81 3.96 9.65
N GLU A 83 10.35 2.83 9.24
CA GLU A 83 11.20 2.73 8.05
C GLU A 83 10.42 3.13 6.79
N ALA A 84 9.17 2.71 6.68
CA ALA A 84 8.30 3.12 5.59
C ALA A 84 8.06 4.62 5.57
N VAL A 85 7.91 5.25 6.75
CA VAL A 85 7.78 6.71 6.85
C VAL A 85 9.04 7.40 6.29
N HIS A 86 10.23 6.89 6.61
CA HIS A 86 11.48 7.43 6.07
C HIS A 86 11.54 7.28 4.54
N TRP A 87 11.11 6.13 4.02
CA TRP A 87 11.05 5.92 2.57
C TRP A 87 10.11 6.93 1.90
N LEU A 88 8.93 7.14 2.48
CA LEU A 88 7.95 8.10 1.96
C LEU A 88 8.53 9.52 1.95
N GLN A 89 9.18 9.94 3.04
CA GLN A 89 9.83 11.25 3.13
C GLN A 89 10.92 11.41 2.07
N ALA A 90 11.71 10.37 1.84
CA ALA A 90 12.78 10.40 0.83
C ALA A 90 12.23 10.47 -0.60
N HIS A 91 10.98 10.11 -0.81
CA HIS A 91 10.30 10.14 -2.11
C HIS A 91 9.28 11.28 -2.21
N ASP A 92 9.34 12.25 -1.30
CA ASP A 92 8.47 13.44 -1.29
C ASP A 92 6.98 13.11 -1.21
N VAL A 93 6.64 12.04 -0.48
CA VAL A 93 5.26 11.64 -0.22
C VAL A 93 4.85 12.07 1.17
N ASP A 94 3.82 12.90 1.27
CA ASP A 94 3.29 13.36 2.56
C ASP A 94 2.50 12.25 3.25
N THR A 95 2.66 12.14 4.56
CA THR A 95 1.80 11.27 5.37
C THR A 95 0.50 12.00 5.72
N LEU A 96 -0.58 11.24 5.85
CA LEU A 96 -1.92 11.77 6.05
C LEU A 96 -2.49 11.37 7.41
N PHE A 97 -3.56 12.05 7.84
CA PHE A 97 -4.35 11.72 9.04
C PHE A 97 -3.52 11.67 10.32
N GLU A 98 -2.54 12.58 10.43
CA GLU A 98 -1.64 12.68 11.59
C GLU A 98 -0.83 11.40 11.83
N THR A 99 -0.62 10.60 10.78
CA THR A 99 0.19 9.38 10.87
C THR A 99 1.68 9.67 10.59
N PRO A 100 2.65 8.87 11.11
CA PRO A 100 2.40 7.61 11.82
C PRO A 100 1.86 7.83 13.23
N ARG A 101 0.99 6.93 13.67
CA ARG A 101 0.49 6.95 15.05
C ARG A 101 -0.11 5.62 15.47
N HIS A 102 -0.22 5.44 16.77
CA HIS A 102 -0.98 4.33 17.34
C HIS A 102 -2.48 4.64 17.30
N ARG A 103 -3.28 3.62 17.04
CA ARG A 103 -4.74 3.71 17.04
C ARG A 103 -5.29 2.75 18.08
N PRO A 104 -5.42 3.18 19.35
CA PRO A 104 -5.90 2.31 20.42
C PRO A 104 -7.30 1.75 20.16
N ASP A 105 -8.14 2.50 19.46
CA ASP A 105 -9.49 2.10 19.08
C ASP A 105 -9.54 0.88 18.14
N PHE A 106 -8.41 0.54 17.50
CA PHE A 106 -8.31 -0.61 16.59
C PHE A 106 -7.39 -1.71 17.10
N SER A 107 -6.81 -1.57 18.31
CA SER A 107 -5.73 -2.46 18.76
C SER A 107 -6.23 -3.77 19.37
N GLY A 108 -7.48 -3.87 19.75
CA GLY A 108 -8.06 -5.07 20.36
C GLY A 108 -7.89 -5.16 21.86
N ASP A 109 -6.70 -4.93 22.40
CA ASP A 109 -6.42 -4.98 23.84
C ASP A 109 -5.30 -3.99 24.25
N ALA A 110 -5.05 -3.90 25.56
CA ALA A 110 -4.09 -2.94 26.12
C ALA A 110 -2.62 -3.32 25.88
N GLN A 111 -2.33 -4.59 25.57
CA GLN A 111 -0.98 -5.08 25.34
C GLN A 111 -0.60 -5.03 23.86
N SER A 112 -1.58 -4.79 22.99
CA SER A 112 -1.38 -4.73 21.54
C SER A 112 -1.50 -3.32 21.03
N THR A 113 -0.95 -3.09 19.85
CA THR A 113 -1.08 -1.81 19.16
C THR A 113 -1.53 -2.02 17.72
N TYR A 114 -2.18 -1.00 17.20
CA TYR A 114 -2.42 -0.79 15.78
C TYR A 114 -1.64 0.48 15.43
N TYR A 115 -0.47 0.29 14.80
CA TYR A 115 0.43 1.40 14.47
C TYR A 115 0.53 1.54 12.96
N GLN A 116 0.14 2.70 12.45
CA GLN A 116 -0.05 2.87 11.02
C GLN A 116 0.58 4.14 10.45
N VAL A 117 0.86 4.11 9.16
CA VAL A 117 1.07 5.29 8.34
C VAL A 117 0.14 5.22 7.14
N MET A 118 -0.46 6.35 6.78
CA MET A 118 -1.32 6.46 5.60
C MET A 118 -0.78 7.52 4.66
N PHE A 119 -0.96 7.30 3.37
CA PHE A 119 -0.46 8.22 2.33
C PHE A 119 -1.26 8.02 1.04
N GLU A 120 -1.20 9.04 0.18
CA GLU A 120 -1.73 8.95 -1.19
C GLU A 120 -0.59 8.71 -2.17
N THR A 121 -0.82 7.85 -3.16
CA THR A 121 0.08 7.71 -4.30
C THR A 121 -0.05 8.91 -5.24
N PRO A 122 0.83 9.06 -6.25
CA PRO A 122 0.66 10.10 -7.26
C PRO A 122 -0.66 10.04 -8.02
N ASP A 123 -1.33 8.89 -8.03
CA ASP A 123 -2.65 8.70 -8.65
C ASP A 123 -3.80 8.83 -7.67
N ARG A 124 -3.55 9.36 -6.47
CA ARG A 124 -4.55 9.48 -5.40
C ARG A 124 -5.17 8.15 -5.01
N ILE A 125 -4.38 7.10 -4.98
CA ILE A 125 -4.77 5.84 -4.36
C ILE A 125 -4.34 5.93 -2.89
N LEU A 126 -5.29 5.77 -1.97
CA LEU A 126 -5.00 5.81 -0.54
C LEU A 126 -4.42 4.47 -0.11
N MET A 127 -3.26 4.50 0.52
CA MET A 127 -2.56 3.32 1.01
C MET A 127 -2.22 3.45 2.48
N GLU A 128 -2.09 2.29 3.12
CA GLU A 128 -1.74 2.18 4.54
C GLU A 128 -0.64 1.15 4.69
N ILE A 129 0.29 1.41 5.61
CA ILE A 129 1.24 0.41 6.09
C ILE A 129 1.01 0.31 7.59
N VAL A 130 0.68 -0.88 8.09
CA VAL A 130 0.19 -1.05 9.45
C VAL A 130 0.82 -2.26 10.13
N TYR A 131 1.23 -2.06 11.38
CA TYR A 131 1.60 -3.14 12.29
C TYR A 131 0.50 -3.34 13.31
N ILE A 132 0.04 -4.57 13.44
CA ILE A 132 -0.95 -4.97 14.44
C ILE A 132 -0.32 -6.10 15.26
N GLY A 133 -0.14 -5.88 16.55
CA GLY A 133 0.49 -6.89 17.39
C GLY A 133 0.92 -6.33 18.74
N PRO A 134 1.77 -7.08 19.48
CA PRO A 134 2.29 -6.63 20.77
C PRO A 134 3.01 -5.30 20.68
N LYS A 135 2.82 -4.49 21.71
CA LYS A 135 3.53 -3.21 21.82
C LYS A 135 5.04 -3.41 21.97
#